data_0cdbb9acd13197222e3ea36fb08ab683
#
_entry.id   0cdbb9acd13197222e3ea36fb08ab683
#
_cell.length_a   1.000
_cell.length_b   1.000
_cell.length_c   1.000
_cell.angle_alpha   90.00
_cell.angle_beta   90.00
_cell.angle_gamma   90.00
#
_symmetry.space_group_name_H-M   'P 1'
#
loop_
_entity.id
_entity.type
_entity.pdbx_description
1 polymer ?
#
loop_
_entity_poly.entity_id
_entity_poly.type
_entity_poly.pdbx_seq_one_letter_code
_entity_poly.pdbx_strand_id
1 'polypeptide(L)'
;YLDAGCDVVAVVDPMTSQIGPDQFRQYVTPYVAPLFHEVRRRGALGSFFVCGHAQQNLEAMCECRPDNISVDENIPLSFVREVCEKAHVSFGGNLQLTTVLLLGSPDDARRNAVECMEIGGETGFVLAPGCDLPYATPPENLQAVTQVVLDPYQREIAKTVSTAQTREQLDLKDYGLADKVIVDIITLDSEACAPCQYMVEAVRKVAPEFEGIVEWREHKIKYRESLVWMTSLMVHNVPTICIDGEIRFVSRIPARDELVAAIQDRIFEKIRMKIGRRRASILILGDGGEGCRKLQENAEKAITELGAEMNVQLITDELEILRHGVSPRQTPVAVLARYQVKSTRRVPDPAIIK
;
A
#
# COMPACT_ATOMS: atom_id res chain seq x y z
N TYR A 1 -32.98 -4.26 18.34
CA TYR A 1 -31.95 -4.87 19.17
C TYR A 1 -32.33 -4.83 20.65
N LEU A 2 -32.66 -3.66 21.21
CA LEU A 2 -33.02 -3.53 22.63
C LEU A 2 -34.23 -4.37 23.00
N ASP A 3 -35.26 -4.42 22.14
CA ASP A 3 -36.44 -5.28 22.35
C ASP A 3 -36.11 -6.79 22.29
N ALA A 4 -35.00 -7.14 21.63
CA ALA A 4 -34.48 -8.51 21.59
C ALA A 4 -33.59 -8.87 22.80
N GLY A 5 -33.39 -7.93 23.74
CA GLY A 5 -32.62 -8.15 24.96
C GLY A 5 -31.11 -7.95 24.83
N CYS A 6 -30.65 -7.12 23.89
CA CYS A 6 -29.23 -6.79 23.79
C CYS A 6 -28.78 -5.87 24.92
N ASP A 7 -27.70 -6.22 25.62
CA ASP A 7 -27.10 -5.42 26.70
C ASP A 7 -26.20 -4.30 26.15
N VAL A 8 -25.65 -4.47 24.95
CA VAL A 8 -24.81 -3.51 24.29
C VAL A 8 -25.27 -3.28 22.84
N VAL A 9 -25.41 -2.04 22.46
CA VAL A 9 -25.71 -1.65 21.07
C VAL A 9 -24.52 -0.87 20.49
N ALA A 10 -23.93 -1.40 19.42
CA ALA A 10 -22.83 -0.73 18.71
C ALA A 10 -23.37 0.12 17.55
N VAL A 11 -22.93 1.37 17.47
CA VAL A 11 -23.06 2.22 16.30
C VAL A 11 -21.75 2.16 15.55
N VAL A 12 -21.79 1.72 14.29
CA VAL A 12 -20.61 1.51 13.44
C VAL A 12 -20.67 2.48 12.26
N ASP A 13 -19.71 3.39 12.17
CA ASP A 13 -19.66 4.36 11.07
C ASP A 13 -18.21 4.57 10.56
N PRO A 14 -17.74 3.73 9.63
CA PRO A 14 -16.40 3.87 9.06
C PRO A 14 -16.23 5.14 8.22
N MET A 15 -17.33 5.75 7.73
CA MET A 15 -17.26 6.93 6.89
C MET A 15 -16.94 8.21 7.66
N THR A 16 -17.17 8.23 8.98
CA THR A 16 -16.80 9.37 9.84
C THR A 16 -15.28 9.60 9.89
N SER A 17 -14.46 8.61 9.55
CA SER A 17 -13.00 8.79 9.40
C SER A 17 -12.62 9.67 8.21
N GLN A 18 -13.54 9.89 7.25
CA GLN A 18 -13.27 10.64 6.02
C GLN A 18 -13.65 12.12 6.12
N ILE A 19 -14.24 12.55 7.23
CA ILE A 19 -14.68 13.94 7.46
C ILE A 19 -13.91 14.58 8.62
N GLY A 20 -13.86 15.91 8.63
CA GLY A 20 -13.24 16.66 9.72
C GLY A 20 -14.12 16.80 10.96
N PRO A 21 -13.57 17.26 12.10
CA PRO A 21 -14.30 17.41 13.38
C PRO A 21 -15.52 18.34 13.29
N ASP A 22 -15.44 19.42 12.52
CA ASP A 22 -16.55 20.36 12.37
C ASP A 22 -17.73 19.74 11.62
N GLN A 23 -17.43 19.02 10.54
CA GLN A 23 -18.42 18.26 9.78
C GLN A 23 -19.02 17.15 10.64
N PHE A 24 -18.19 16.46 11.46
CA PHE A 24 -18.67 15.45 12.38
C PHE A 24 -19.67 16.04 13.38
N ARG A 25 -19.35 17.17 14.02
CA ARG A 25 -20.25 17.86 14.95
C ARG A 25 -21.53 18.34 14.26
N GLN A 26 -21.44 18.77 13.02
CA GLN A 26 -22.59 19.30 12.26
C GLN A 26 -23.51 18.20 11.77
N TYR A 27 -22.97 17.07 11.28
CA TYR A 27 -23.74 16.08 10.52
C TYR A 27 -23.87 14.71 11.21
N VAL A 28 -23.05 14.40 12.21
CA VAL A 28 -23.08 13.10 12.92
C VAL A 28 -23.58 13.25 14.35
N THR A 29 -22.99 14.14 15.12
CA THR A 29 -23.34 14.32 16.55
C THR A 29 -24.84 14.53 16.80
N PRO A 30 -25.60 15.33 16.01
CA PRO A 30 -27.03 15.56 16.26
C PRO A 30 -27.89 14.31 16.14
N TYR A 31 -27.43 13.31 15.43
CA TYR A 31 -28.16 12.05 15.20
C TYR A 31 -27.68 10.93 16.12
N VAL A 32 -26.37 10.85 16.38
CA VAL A 32 -25.79 9.75 17.15
C VAL A 32 -25.93 9.98 18.66
N ALA A 33 -25.78 11.21 19.15
CA ALA A 33 -25.95 11.50 20.57
C ALA A 33 -27.35 11.13 21.12
N PRO A 34 -28.47 11.44 20.43
CA PRO A 34 -29.80 10.96 20.85
C PRO A 34 -29.93 9.43 20.86
N LEU A 35 -29.26 8.71 19.93
CA LEU A 35 -29.26 7.25 19.92
C LEU A 35 -28.64 6.69 21.20
N PHE A 36 -27.44 7.15 21.58
CA PHE A 36 -26.82 6.70 22.84
C PHE A 36 -27.59 7.08 24.07
N HIS A 37 -28.26 8.25 24.06
CA HIS A 37 -29.15 8.63 25.13
C HIS A 37 -30.31 7.64 25.27
N GLU A 38 -30.95 7.25 24.17
CA GLU A 38 -32.05 6.28 24.15
C GLU A 38 -31.61 4.87 24.58
N VAL A 39 -30.44 4.41 24.09
CA VAL A 39 -29.82 3.14 24.48
C VAL A 39 -29.68 3.08 26.02
N ARG A 40 -29.07 4.11 26.60
CA ARG A 40 -28.86 4.20 28.05
C ARG A 40 -30.15 4.33 28.81
N ARG A 41 -31.14 5.11 28.34
CA ARG A 41 -32.46 5.24 28.95
C ARG A 41 -33.17 3.89 29.07
N ARG A 42 -32.88 2.96 28.15
CA ARG A 42 -33.44 1.61 28.14
C ARG A 42 -32.58 0.59 28.90
N GLY A 43 -31.56 1.02 29.62
CA GLY A 43 -30.75 0.18 30.51
C GLY A 43 -29.62 -0.58 29.79
N ALA A 44 -29.35 -0.29 28.51
CA ALA A 44 -28.26 -0.89 27.75
C ALA A 44 -27.07 0.08 27.61
N LEU A 45 -25.90 -0.42 27.17
CA LEU A 45 -24.70 0.33 26.93
C LEU A 45 -24.55 0.62 25.43
N GLY A 46 -24.03 1.80 25.10
CA GLY A 46 -23.75 2.23 23.73
C GLY A 46 -22.27 2.19 23.42
N SER A 47 -21.87 1.47 22.37
CA SER A 47 -20.50 1.46 21.86
C SER A 47 -20.43 2.19 20.50
N PHE A 48 -19.45 3.09 20.35
CA PHE A 48 -19.22 3.77 19.08
C PHE A 48 -17.95 3.22 18.45
N PHE A 49 -18.08 2.54 17.32
CA PHE A 49 -16.95 1.98 16.58
C PHE A 49 -16.65 2.78 15.33
N VAL A 50 -15.36 3.07 15.12
CA VAL A 50 -14.84 3.68 13.89
C VAL A 50 -13.55 3.00 13.47
N CYS A 51 -13.38 2.75 12.17
CA CYS A 51 -12.12 2.33 11.57
C CYS A 51 -11.55 3.42 10.67
N GLY A 52 -10.25 3.32 10.34
CA GLY A 52 -9.51 4.29 9.55
C GLY A 52 -8.93 5.44 10.38
N HIS A 53 -8.49 6.48 9.70
CA HIS A 53 -7.80 7.62 10.33
C HIS A 53 -8.76 8.61 11.02
N ALA A 54 -9.53 8.13 11.98
CA ALA A 54 -10.52 8.94 12.70
C ALA A 54 -9.95 9.67 13.93
N GLN A 55 -8.63 9.68 14.14
CA GLN A 55 -7.98 10.30 15.30
C GLN A 55 -8.46 11.72 15.55
N GLN A 56 -8.63 12.55 14.51
CA GLN A 56 -9.11 13.92 14.58
C GLN A 56 -10.54 14.05 15.11
N ASN A 57 -11.37 13.02 15.02
CA ASN A 57 -12.77 13.02 15.40
C ASN A 57 -13.03 12.43 16.78
N LEU A 58 -12.00 11.90 17.45
CA LEU A 58 -12.17 11.15 18.69
C LEU A 58 -12.83 11.98 19.82
N GLU A 59 -12.46 13.27 19.95
CA GLU A 59 -13.10 14.18 20.89
C GLU A 59 -14.57 14.42 20.55
N ALA A 60 -14.90 14.63 19.27
CA ALA A 60 -16.28 14.81 18.82
C ALA A 60 -17.11 13.52 18.99
N MET A 61 -16.48 12.35 18.90
CA MET A 61 -17.13 11.07 19.23
C MET A 61 -17.45 10.98 20.72
N CYS A 62 -16.54 11.43 21.60
CA CYS A 62 -16.81 11.51 23.04
C CYS A 62 -17.98 12.46 23.36
N GLU A 63 -18.14 13.56 22.62
CA GLU A 63 -19.25 14.51 22.76
C GLU A 63 -20.63 13.84 22.52
N CYS A 64 -20.68 12.76 21.73
CA CYS A 64 -21.89 11.94 21.55
C CYS A 64 -22.26 11.13 22.81
N ARG A 65 -21.39 11.09 23.81
CA ARG A 65 -21.57 10.38 25.10
C ARG A 65 -21.86 8.89 24.93
N PRO A 66 -21.06 8.12 24.16
CA PRO A 66 -21.13 6.68 24.21
C PRO A 66 -20.62 6.17 25.56
N ASP A 67 -20.91 4.91 25.90
CA ASP A 67 -20.33 4.24 27.07
C ASP A 67 -18.94 3.63 26.72
N ASN A 68 -18.71 3.34 25.44
CA ASN A 68 -17.45 2.84 24.92
C ASN A 68 -17.15 3.45 23.54
N ILE A 69 -15.87 3.71 23.25
CA ILE A 69 -15.38 4.00 21.90
C ILE A 69 -14.40 2.88 21.52
N SER A 70 -14.63 2.22 20.38
CA SER A 70 -13.74 1.21 19.85
C SER A 70 -13.12 1.67 18.53
N VAL A 71 -11.84 1.41 18.35
CA VAL A 71 -11.05 1.89 17.20
C VAL A 71 -10.22 0.77 16.60
N ASP A 72 -9.80 0.99 15.34
CA ASP A 72 -8.85 0.11 14.68
C ASP A 72 -7.37 0.48 14.96
N GLU A 73 -6.46 -0.29 14.37
CA GLU A 73 -5.01 -0.12 14.51
C GLU A 73 -4.44 1.16 13.88
N ASN A 74 -5.23 1.91 13.11
CA ASN A 74 -4.79 3.17 12.51
C ASN A 74 -4.66 4.31 13.52
N ILE A 75 -5.27 4.17 14.70
CA ILE A 75 -5.20 5.17 15.77
C ILE A 75 -4.32 4.64 16.90
N PRO A 76 -3.28 5.38 17.34
CA PRO A 76 -2.46 4.97 18.49
C PRO A 76 -3.32 4.79 19.74
N LEU A 77 -3.29 3.59 20.34
CA LEU A 77 -4.12 3.26 21.48
C LEU A 77 -3.85 4.15 22.71
N SER A 78 -2.61 4.63 22.86
CA SER A 78 -2.23 5.59 23.90
C SER A 78 -2.96 6.93 23.78
N PHE A 79 -3.15 7.40 22.53
CA PHE A 79 -3.92 8.61 22.26
C PHE A 79 -5.42 8.40 22.56
N VAL A 80 -5.96 7.23 22.16
CA VAL A 80 -7.36 6.89 22.45
C VAL A 80 -7.61 6.89 23.95
N ARG A 81 -6.71 6.26 24.72
CA ARG A 81 -6.75 6.24 26.17
C ARG A 81 -6.81 7.66 26.73
N GLU A 82 -5.88 8.52 26.33
CA GLU A 82 -5.80 9.91 26.84
C GLU A 82 -7.11 10.68 26.64
N VAL A 83 -7.70 10.60 25.44
CA VAL A 83 -8.94 11.33 25.11
C VAL A 83 -10.13 10.73 25.85
N CYS A 84 -10.27 9.41 25.86
CA CYS A 84 -11.41 8.70 26.47
C CYS A 84 -11.40 8.83 28.00
N GLU A 85 -10.23 8.75 28.67
CA GLU A 85 -10.11 8.95 30.12
C GLU A 85 -10.55 10.36 30.52
N LYS A 86 -10.15 11.40 29.76
CA LYS A 86 -10.61 12.78 30.00
C LYS A 86 -12.12 12.95 29.86
N ALA A 87 -12.72 12.20 28.95
CA ALA A 87 -14.16 12.24 28.69
C ALA A 87 -14.98 11.28 29.59
N HIS A 88 -14.31 10.48 30.42
CA HIS A 88 -14.93 9.41 31.23
C HIS A 88 -15.69 8.38 30.40
N VAL A 89 -15.13 8.02 29.22
CA VAL A 89 -15.65 7.00 28.30
C VAL A 89 -14.68 5.81 28.32
N SER A 90 -15.20 4.59 28.37
CA SER A 90 -14.36 3.41 28.17
C SER A 90 -13.91 3.32 26.71
N PHE A 91 -12.81 2.61 26.46
CA PHE A 91 -12.30 2.46 25.10
C PHE A 91 -11.94 1.02 24.80
N GLY A 92 -11.87 0.68 23.50
CA GLY A 92 -11.58 -0.67 23.05
C GLY A 92 -10.81 -0.71 21.73
N GLY A 93 -10.31 -1.89 21.44
CA GLY A 93 -9.46 -2.19 20.29
C GLY A 93 -8.11 -2.67 20.79
N ASN A 94 -7.03 -2.51 20.07
CA ASN A 94 -6.95 -2.36 18.60
C ASN A 94 -5.87 -3.32 18.10
N LEU A 95 -6.07 -4.63 18.40
CA LEU A 95 -5.17 -5.68 17.91
C LEU A 95 -5.00 -5.52 16.40
N GLN A 96 -3.75 -5.54 15.96
CA GLN A 96 -3.40 -5.37 14.55
C GLN A 96 -3.97 -6.49 13.70
N LEU A 97 -4.94 -6.13 12.87
CA LEU A 97 -5.78 -7.07 12.15
C LEU A 97 -5.00 -7.85 11.09
N THR A 98 -4.29 -7.11 10.22
CA THR A 98 -3.68 -7.68 9.03
C THR A 98 -2.27 -8.17 9.28
N THR A 99 -1.43 -7.38 9.90
CA THR A 99 -0.01 -7.71 10.11
C THR A 99 0.21 -8.74 11.20
N VAL A 100 -0.66 -8.79 12.18
CA VAL A 100 -0.54 -9.68 13.35
C VAL A 100 -1.57 -10.81 13.31
N LEU A 101 -2.86 -10.49 13.33
CA LEU A 101 -3.87 -11.55 13.45
C LEU A 101 -3.99 -12.40 12.19
N LEU A 102 -3.90 -11.79 11.00
CA LEU A 102 -4.02 -12.51 9.73
C LEU A 102 -2.69 -13.10 9.26
N LEU A 103 -1.63 -12.29 9.22
CA LEU A 103 -0.33 -12.64 8.60
C LEU A 103 0.74 -13.00 9.63
N GLY A 104 0.53 -12.68 10.90
CA GLY A 104 1.47 -12.95 11.98
C GLY A 104 1.40 -14.38 12.51
N SER A 105 2.30 -14.68 13.44
CA SER A 105 2.34 -15.93 14.20
C SER A 105 1.55 -15.81 15.51
N PRO A 106 1.29 -16.95 16.20
CA PRO A 106 0.76 -16.93 17.55
C PRO A 106 1.60 -16.10 18.53
N ASP A 107 2.94 -16.03 18.34
CA ASP A 107 3.82 -15.23 19.19
C ASP A 107 3.69 -13.73 18.89
N ASP A 108 3.48 -13.35 17.64
CA ASP A 108 3.15 -11.97 17.27
C ASP A 108 1.81 -11.54 17.89
N ALA A 109 0.81 -12.42 17.84
CA ALA A 109 -0.50 -12.17 18.43
C ALA A 109 -0.42 -12.02 19.97
N ARG A 110 0.37 -12.86 20.64
CA ARG A 110 0.60 -12.74 22.10
C ARG A 110 1.25 -11.39 22.45
N ARG A 111 2.30 -11.00 21.74
CA ARG A 111 3.00 -9.72 21.99
C ARG A 111 2.10 -8.52 21.78
N ASN A 112 1.39 -8.48 20.67
CA ASN A 112 0.49 -7.36 20.37
C ASN A 112 -0.67 -7.28 21.39
N ALA A 113 -1.19 -8.43 21.84
CA ALA A 113 -2.19 -8.45 22.91
C ALA A 113 -1.63 -7.89 24.24
N VAL A 114 -0.42 -8.29 24.62
CA VAL A 114 0.25 -7.78 25.83
C VAL A 114 0.49 -6.27 25.71
N GLU A 115 0.98 -5.78 24.58
CA GLU A 115 1.19 -4.37 24.32
C GLU A 115 -0.13 -3.56 24.45
N CYS A 116 -1.22 -4.04 23.83
CA CYS A 116 -2.52 -3.41 23.96
C CYS A 116 -3.02 -3.39 25.40
N MET A 117 -2.82 -4.48 26.15
CA MET A 117 -3.22 -4.57 27.57
C MET A 117 -2.41 -3.63 28.46
N GLU A 118 -1.09 -3.49 28.23
CA GLU A 118 -0.25 -2.56 28.97
C GLU A 118 -0.64 -1.10 28.73
N ILE A 119 -0.93 -0.75 27.47
CA ILE A 119 -1.43 0.58 27.11
C ILE A 119 -2.84 0.77 27.66
N GLY A 120 -3.72 -0.21 27.51
CA GLY A 120 -5.13 -0.13 27.91
C GLY A 120 -5.37 -0.02 29.41
N GLY A 121 -4.54 -0.68 30.21
CA GLY A 121 -4.67 -0.72 31.66
C GLY A 121 -5.71 -1.74 32.16
N GLU A 122 -5.94 -1.75 33.48
CA GLU A 122 -6.75 -2.76 34.14
C GLU A 122 -8.28 -2.46 34.11
N THR A 123 -8.64 -1.21 33.87
CA THR A 123 -10.05 -0.77 33.90
C THR A 123 -10.36 0.20 32.78
N GLY A 124 -11.61 0.19 32.31
CA GLY A 124 -12.07 1.07 31.24
C GLY A 124 -11.58 0.70 29.84
N PHE A 125 -10.95 -0.46 29.69
CA PHE A 125 -10.42 -0.95 28.42
C PHE A 125 -11.03 -2.29 28.01
N VAL A 126 -11.36 -2.44 26.74
CA VAL A 126 -11.85 -3.68 26.11
C VAL A 126 -10.84 -4.10 25.03
N LEU A 127 -10.11 -5.19 25.28
CA LEU A 127 -9.22 -5.77 24.27
C LEU A 127 -10.04 -6.40 23.15
N ALA A 128 -9.87 -5.93 21.93
CA ALA A 128 -10.59 -6.40 20.76
C ALA A 128 -9.72 -6.31 19.50
N PRO A 129 -10.03 -7.06 18.43
CA PRO A 129 -9.47 -6.79 17.11
C PRO A 129 -9.79 -5.36 16.64
N GLY A 130 -8.90 -4.79 15.84
CA GLY A 130 -9.08 -3.42 15.33
C GLY A 130 -10.27 -3.25 14.37
N CYS A 131 -10.75 -4.32 13.77
CA CYS A 131 -11.91 -4.33 12.87
C CYS A 131 -12.46 -5.75 12.73
N ASP A 132 -13.35 -5.98 11.74
CA ASP A 132 -13.84 -7.29 11.36
C ASP A 132 -12.70 -8.21 10.94
N LEU A 133 -12.67 -9.42 11.49
CA LEU A 133 -11.63 -10.40 11.18
C LEU A 133 -11.74 -10.89 9.73
N PRO A 134 -10.66 -10.86 8.96
CA PRO A 134 -10.63 -11.55 7.68
C PRO A 134 -10.92 -13.04 7.85
N TYR A 135 -11.68 -13.62 6.92
CA TYR A 135 -12.09 -15.03 7.02
C TYR A 135 -10.91 -16.01 7.10
N ALA A 136 -9.77 -15.65 6.49
CA ALA A 136 -8.55 -16.46 6.50
C ALA A 136 -7.68 -16.29 7.77
N THR A 137 -8.14 -15.52 8.77
CA THR A 137 -7.40 -15.34 10.04
C THR A 137 -7.20 -16.69 10.73
N PRO A 138 -5.93 -17.09 11.00
CA PRO A 138 -5.66 -18.35 11.70
C PRO A 138 -6.29 -18.39 13.10
N PRO A 139 -7.10 -19.38 13.44
CA PRO A 139 -7.70 -19.51 14.78
C PRO A 139 -6.65 -19.55 15.90
N GLU A 140 -5.47 -20.07 15.61
CA GLU A 140 -4.34 -20.19 16.55
C GLU A 140 -3.88 -18.81 17.06
N ASN A 141 -3.95 -17.78 16.21
CA ASN A 141 -3.61 -16.42 16.61
C ASN A 141 -4.62 -15.85 17.61
N LEU A 142 -5.91 -16.14 17.44
CA LEU A 142 -6.95 -15.74 18.40
C LEU A 142 -6.83 -16.51 19.72
N GLN A 143 -6.52 -17.82 19.65
CA GLN A 143 -6.25 -18.62 20.83
C GLN A 143 -5.05 -18.10 21.60
N ALA A 144 -3.99 -17.67 20.90
CA ALA A 144 -2.80 -17.08 21.52
C ALA A 144 -3.12 -15.77 22.25
N VAL A 145 -3.98 -14.90 21.72
CA VAL A 145 -4.50 -13.72 22.42
C VAL A 145 -5.23 -14.14 23.70
N THR A 146 -6.15 -15.11 23.59
CA THR A 146 -6.91 -15.60 24.75
C THR A 146 -6.00 -16.15 25.85
N GLN A 147 -4.93 -16.87 25.49
CA GLN A 147 -3.96 -17.41 26.45
C GLN A 147 -3.31 -16.32 27.28
N VAL A 148 -2.80 -15.24 26.67
CA VAL A 148 -2.14 -14.15 27.43
C VAL A 148 -3.13 -13.31 28.25
N VAL A 149 -4.41 -13.26 27.87
CA VAL A 149 -5.45 -12.62 28.67
C VAL A 149 -5.71 -13.42 29.95
N LEU A 150 -5.84 -14.74 29.82
CA LEU A 150 -6.23 -15.61 30.92
C LEU A 150 -5.07 -16.08 31.81
N ASP A 151 -3.84 -16.15 31.27
CA ASP A 151 -2.67 -16.69 31.95
C ASP A 151 -1.57 -15.62 32.11
N PRO A 152 -1.36 -15.10 33.34
CA PRO A 152 -0.28 -14.13 33.60
C PRO A 152 1.13 -14.66 33.29
N TYR A 153 1.37 -15.96 33.42
CA TYR A 153 2.67 -16.56 33.10
C TYR A 153 2.97 -16.51 31.59
N GLN A 154 1.97 -16.85 30.77
CA GLN A 154 2.09 -16.69 29.31
C GLN A 154 2.30 -15.23 28.90
N ARG A 155 1.73 -14.30 29.64
CA ARG A 155 1.92 -12.86 29.42
C ARG A 155 3.38 -12.43 29.63
N GLU A 156 4.04 -12.91 30.68
CA GLU A 156 5.44 -12.61 30.92
C GLU A 156 6.36 -13.27 29.88
N ILE A 157 6.07 -14.49 29.46
CA ILE A 157 6.83 -15.16 28.39
C ILE A 157 6.73 -14.35 27.10
N ALA A 158 5.54 -13.86 26.72
CA ALA A 158 5.31 -13.11 25.49
C ALA A 158 6.17 -11.83 25.38
N LYS A 159 6.55 -11.22 26.51
CA LYS A 159 7.44 -10.06 26.55
C LYS A 159 8.89 -10.39 26.14
N THR A 160 9.31 -11.64 26.25
CA THR A 160 10.70 -12.06 26.06
C THR A 160 10.97 -12.69 24.69
N VAL A 161 9.93 -13.10 23.96
CA VAL A 161 10.07 -13.80 22.68
C VAL A 161 10.31 -12.83 21.53
N SER A 162 11.44 -13.01 20.82
CA SER A 162 11.73 -12.31 19.55
C SER A 162 11.44 -13.24 18.38
N THR A 163 10.62 -12.81 17.42
CA THR A 163 10.30 -13.63 16.24
C THR A 163 10.76 -12.96 14.95
N ALA A 164 11.45 -13.74 14.10
CA ALA A 164 11.69 -13.42 12.70
C ALA A 164 10.82 -14.36 11.85
N GLN A 165 9.96 -13.83 11.01
CA GLN A 165 9.17 -14.63 10.06
C GLN A 165 9.66 -14.43 8.64
N THR A 166 9.85 -15.55 7.93
CA THR A 166 9.99 -15.57 6.47
C THR A 166 8.59 -15.63 5.87
N ARG A 167 8.16 -14.59 5.17
CA ARG A 167 6.87 -14.52 4.48
C ARG A 167 7.07 -14.83 3.00
N GLU A 168 6.12 -15.56 2.42
CA GLU A 168 6.07 -15.77 0.98
C GLU A 168 5.87 -14.42 0.28
N GLN A 169 6.72 -14.09 -0.70
CA GLN A 169 6.67 -12.83 -1.44
C GLN A 169 6.80 -13.11 -2.94
N LEU A 170 6.09 -12.35 -3.75
CA LEU A 170 6.26 -12.33 -5.21
C LEU A 170 7.55 -11.57 -5.58
N ASP A 171 8.22 -12.00 -6.63
CA ASP A 171 9.29 -11.22 -7.23
C ASP A 171 8.67 -10.09 -8.07
N LEU A 172 8.74 -8.87 -7.53
CA LEU A 172 8.19 -7.67 -8.16
C LEU A 172 9.24 -6.80 -8.86
N LYS A 173 10.46 -7.35 -9.13
CA LYS A 173 11.56 -6.56 -9.71
C LYS A 173 11.19 -5.81 -10.98
N ASP A 174 10.39 -6.44 -11.84
CA ASP A 174 9.99 -5.86 -13.12
C ASP A 174 8.61 -5.21 -13.09
N TYR A 175 7.97 -5.16 -11.92
CA TYR A 175 6.58 -4.73 -11.77
C TYR A 175 6.35 -3.29 -12.25
N GLY A 176 7.18 -2.35 -11.81
CA GLY A 176 7.15 -0.96 -12.24
C GLY A 176 7.66 -0.70 -13.66
N LEU A 177 8.21 -1.72 -14.35
CA LEU A 177 8.74 -1.63 -15.71
C LEU A 177 7.71 -2.01 -16.79
N ALA A 178 6.54 -2.52 -16.41
CA ALA A 178 5.45 -2.82 -17.34
C ALA A 178 5.11 -1.61 -18.22
N ASP A 179 4.65 -1.86 -19.44
CA ASP A 179 4.31 -0.77 -20.38
C ASP A 179 3.12 0.08 -19.92
N LYS A 180 2.25 -0.52 -19.10
CA LYS A 180 1.11 0.15 -18.47
C LYS A 180 1.44 0.52 -17.02
N VAL A 181 0.79 1.57 -16.51
CA VAL A 181 0.75 1.86 -15.08
C VAL A 181 -0.24 0.91 -14.43
N ILE A 182 0.18 0.20 -13.41
CA ILE A 182 -0.65 -0.77 -12.69
C ILE A 182 -1.10 -0.15 -11.38
N VAL A 183 -2.42 -0.13 -11.17
CA VAL A 183 -3.05 0.33 -9.93
C VAL A 183 -3.62 -0.87 -9.20
N ASP A 184 -3.00 -1.25 -8.09
CA ASP A 184 -3.46 -2.33 -7.23
C ASP A 184 -4.21 -1.77 -6.04
N ILE A 185 -5.39 -2.31 -5.78
CA ILE A 185 -6.23 -1.94 -4.65
C ILE A 185 -6.30 -3.15 -3.73
N ILE A 186 -5.70 -3.04 -2.56
CA ILE A 186 -5.78 -4.09 -1.54
C ILE A 186 -6.97 -3.77 -0.66
N THR A 187 -7.95 -4.66 -0.62
CA THR A 187 -9.20 -4.50 0.13
C THR A 187 -9.47 -5.68 1.05
N LEU A 188 -10.26 -5.46 2.10
CA LEU A 188 -10.83 -6.57 2.86
C LEU A 188 -11.80 -7.36 1.98
N ASP A 189 -12.85 -6.70 1.52
CA ASP A 189 -13.83 -7.15 0.52
C ASP A 189 -14.71 -5.96 0.12
N SER A 190 -14.59 -5.48 -1.12
CA SER A 190 -15.38 -4.32 -1.57
C SER A 190 -16.89 -4.59 -1.66
N GLU A 191 -17.33 -5.84 -1.59
CA GLU A 191 -18.75 -6.20 -1.59
C GLU A 191 -19.40 -6.09 -0.19
N ALA A 192 -18.59 -6.20 0.87
CA ALA A 192 -19.05 -6.21 2.26
C ALA A 192 -18.51 -5.04 3.10
N CYS A 193 -17.47 -4.34 2.63
CA CYS A 193 -16.77 -3.29 3.35
C CYS A 193 -16.97 -1.94 2.64
N ALA A 194 -17.70 -1.01 3.25
CA ALA A 194 -18.03 0.28 2.63
C ALA A 194 -16.79 1.13 2.26
N PRO A 195 -15.77 1.33 3.13
CA PRO A 195 -14.55 2.03 2.73
C PRO A 195 -13.82 1.36 1.56
N CYS A 196 -13.79 0.02 1.52
CA CYS A 196 -13.21 -0.74 0.43
C CYS A 196 -13.96 -0.49 -0.89
N GLN A 197 -15.29 -0.51 -0.84
CA GLN A 197 -16.15 -0.22 -2.00
C GLN A 197 -15.86 1.17 -2.56
N TYR A 198 -15.85 2.20 -1.71
CA TYR A 198 -15.58 3.57 -2.17
C TYR A 198 -14.18 3.76 -2.72
N MET A 199 -13.18 3.07 -2.18
CA MET A 199 -11.81 3.08 -2.70
C MET A 199 -11.75 2.49 -4.11
N VAL A 200 -12.39 1.34 -4.33
CA VAL A 200 -12.50 0.69 -5.65
C VAL A 200 -13.27 1.57 -6.63
N GLU A 201 -14.39 2.17 -6.19
CA GLU A 201 -15.18 3.08 -7.04
C GLU A 201 -14.40 4.33 -7.44
N ALA A 202 -13.56 4.89 -6.58
CA ALA A 202 -12.70 6.02 -6.91
C ALA A 202 -11.78 5.68 -8.09
N VAL A 203 -11.11 4.51 -8.05
CA VAL A 203 -10.27 4.05 -9.16
C VAL A 203 -11.11 3.73 -10.40
N ARG A 204 -12.23 3.04 -10.24
CA ARG A 204 -13.13 2.68 -11.37
C ARG A 204 -13.62 3.90 -12.14
N LYS A 205 -13.89 5.03 -11.46
CA LYS A 205 -14.34 6.29 -12.09
C LYS A 205 -13.22 7.01 -12.82
N VAL A 206 -11.98 6.90 -12.35
CA VAL A 206 -10.82 7.58 -12.92
C VAL A 206 -10.13 6.77 -14.02
N ALA A 207 -10.08 5.45 -13.90
CA ALA A 207 -9.36 4.57 -14.83
C ALA A 207 -9.73 4.77 -16.33
N PRO A 208 -10.99 5.01 -16.71
CA PRO A 208 -11.35 5.26 -18.12
C PRO A 208 -10.68 6.48 -18.75
N GLU A 209 -10.27 7.47 -17.95
CA GLU A 209 -9.55 8.66 -18.45
C GLU A 209 -8.14 8.32 -18.95
N PHE A 210 -7.64 7.16 -18.57
CA PHE A 210 -6.32 6.63 -18.92
C PHE A 210 -6.40 5.31 -19.70
N GLU A 211 -7.46 5.14 -20.49
CA GLU A 211 -7.68 3.92 -21.27
C GLU A 211 -6.43 3.57 -22.10
N GLY A 212 -6.05 2.30 -22.10
CA GLY A 212 -4.85 1.80 -22.77
C GLY A 212 -3.52 2.07 -22.04
N ILE A 213 -3.48 2.96 -21.04
CA ILE A 213 -2.28 3.33 -20.28
C ILE A 213 -2.32 2.73 -18.87
N VAL A 214 -3.48 2.73 -18.22
CA VAL A 214 -3.67 2.22 -16.86
C VAL A 214 -4.37 0.87 -16.88
N GLU A 215 -3.88 -0.05 -16.08
CA GLU A 215 -4.54 -1.30 -15.72
C GLU A 215 -4.75 -1.29 -14.20
N TRP A 216 -5.95 -1.63 -13.73
CA TRP A 216 -6.20 -1.70 -12.31
C TRP A 216 -6.76 -3.05 -11.89
N ARG A 217 -6.46 -3.46 -10.64
CA ARG A 217 -6.84 -4.74 -10.07
C ARG A 217 -7.25 -4.56 -8.62
N GLU A 218 -8.25 -5.32 -8.20
CA GLU A 218 -8.59 -5.45 -6.78
C GLU A 218 -8.08 -6.78 -6.25
N HIS A 219 -7.39 -6.75 -5.12
CA HIS A 219 -6.93 -7.90 -4.35
C HIS A 219 -7.72 -7.98 -3.05
N LYS A 220 -8.77 -8.80 -3.02
CA LYS A 220 -9.61 -9.01 -1.83
C LYS A 220 -8.92 -9.99 -0.89
N ILE A 221 -8.47 -9.54 0.30
CA ILE A 221 -7.72 -10.40 1.24
C ILE A 221 -8.58 -11.47 1.92
N LYS A 222 -9.89 -11.50 1.67
CA LYS A 222 -10.71 -12.66 2.00
C LYS A 222 -10.28 -13.93 1.24
N TYR A 223 -9.57 -13.78 0.12
CA TYR A 223 -9.01 -14.89 -0.66
C TYR A 223 -7.53 -15.04 -0.35
N ARG A 224 -7.11 -16.30 -0.10
CA ARG A 224 -5.74 -16.61 0.32
C ARG A 224 -4.68 -16.19 -0.71
N GLU A 225 -4.97 -16.32 -1.98
CA GLU A 225 -4.11 -15.91 -3.08
C GLU A 225 -3.84 -14.39 -3.12
N SER A 226 -4.73 -13.59 -2.55
CA SER A 226 -4.54 -12.14 -2.46
C SER A 226 -3.59 -11.72 -1.35
N LEU A 227 -3.35 -12.57 -0.35
CA LEU A 227 -2.46 -12.27 0.78
C LEU A 227 -1.00 -12.11 0.33
N VAL A 228 -0.57 -12.87 -0.68
CA VAL A 228 0.79 -12.76 -1.23
C VAL A 228 1.01 -11.38 -1.86
N TRP A 229 -0.01 -10.77 -2.49
CA TRP A 229 0.06 -9.41 -3.01
C TRP A 229 0.20 -8.38 -1.90
N MET A 230 -0.58 -8.52 -0.83
CA MET A 230 -0.52 -7.64 0.34
C MET A 230 0.90 -7.64 0.95
N THR A 231 1.49 -8.83 1.17
CA THR A 231 2.85 -8.96 1.71
C THR A 231 3.92 -8.45 0.75
N SER A 232 3.79 -8.74 -0.55
CA SER A 232 4.78 -8.34 -1.57
C SER A 232 4.79 -6.84 -1.81
N LEU A 233 3.64 -6.18 -1.72
CA LEU A 233 3.48 -4.73 -1.81
C LEU A 233 3.73 -4.02 -0.46
N MET A 234 4.09 -4.76 0.59
CA MET A 234 4.33 -4.24 1.94
C MET A 234 3.14 -3.43 2.51
N VAL A 235 1.92 -3.83 2.13
CA VAL A 235 0.70 -3.19 2.63
C VAL A 235 0.40 -3.73 4.02
N HIS A 236 0.19 -2.85 4.98
CA HIS A 236 -0.13 -3.20 6.37
C HIS A 236 -1.60 -2.97 6.70
N ASN A 237 -2.21 -1.97 6.11
CA ASN A 237 -3.58 -1.56 6.39
C ASN A 237 -4.44 -1.61 5.12
N VAL A 238 -5.73 -1.87 5.27
CA VAL A 238 -6.69 -1.91 4.15
C VAL A 238 -7.87 -0.97 4.42
N PRO A 239 -8.47 -0.37 3.39
CA PRO A 239 -8.11 -0.45 1.98
C PRO A 239 -6.88 0.39 1.64
N THR A 240 -6.07 -0.05 0.69
CA THR A 240 -4.87 0.67 0.22
C THR A 240 -4.81 0.67 -1.31
N ILE A 241 -4.44 1.80 -1.90
CA ILE A 241 -4.09 1.91 -3.32
C ILE A 241 -2.57 1.97 -3.46
N CYS A 242 -2.02 1.06 -4.27
CA CYS A 242 -0.65 1.08 -4.75
C CYS A 242 -0.64 1.44 -6.24
N ILE A 243 0.34 2.23 -6.67
CA ILE A 243 0.55 2.57 -8.08
C ILE A 243 1.95 2.06 -8.47
N ASP A 244 2.00 1.09 -9.39
CA ASP A 244 3.23 0.37 -9.78
C ASP A 244 4.04 -0.14 -8.58
N GLY A 245 3.36 -0.71 -7.58
CA GLY A 245 3.98 -1.26 -6.39
C GLY A 245 4.28 -0.25 -5.27
N GLU A 246 4.12 1.04 -5.50
CA GLU A 246 4.30 2.07 -4.47
C GLU A 246 2.99 2.38 -3.76
N ILE A 247 2.98 2.33 -2.43
CA ILE A 247 1.84 2.70 -1.60
C ILE A 247 1.56 4.19 -1.76
N ARG A 248 0.33 4.54 -2.16
CA ARG A 248 -0.09 5.94 -2.38
C ARG A 248 -1.20 6.42 -1.45
N PHE A 249 -2.21 5.61 -1.22
CA PHE A 249 -3.34 5.97 -0.35
C PHE A 249 -3.66 4.82 0.59
N VAL A 250 -3.62 5.08 1.89
CA VAL A 250 -3.85 4.08 2.96
C VAL A 250 -5.06 4.50 3.77
N SER A 251 -6.07 3.66 3.84
CA SER A 251 -7.30 3.85 4.64
C SER A 251 -7.99 5.21 4.46
N ARG A 252 -7.65 5.94 3.40
CA ARG A 252 -8.21 7.23 3.01
C ARG A 252 -8.62 7.20 1.55
N ILE A 253 -9.88 7.48 1.29
CA ILE A 253 -10.41 7.57 -0.07
C ILE A 253 -9.86 8.86 -0.71
N PRO A 254 -9.07 8.76 -1.79
CA PRO A 254 -8.52 9.95 -2.44
C PRO A 254 -9.62 10.77 -3.12
N ALA A 255 -9.49 12.09 -3.10
CA ALA A 255 -10.27 12.93 -3.99
C ALA A 255 -9.89 12.61 -5.46
N ARG A 256 -10.86 12.82 -6.38
CA ARG A 256 -10.64 12.51 -7.81
C ARG A 256 -9.34 13.12 -8.35
N ASP A 257 -9.14 14.42 -8.08
CA ASP A 257 -8.00 15.15 -8.61
C ASP A 257 -6.65 14.67 -8.01
N GLU A 258 -6.65 14.23 -6.74
CA GLU A 258 -5.48 13.62 -6.11
C GLU A 258 -5.10 12.29 -6.79
N LEU A 259 -6.09 11.45 -7.07
CA LEU A 259 -5.85 10.16 -7.73
C LEU A 259 -5.39 10.36 -9.17
N VAL A 260 -6.02 11.28 -9.91
CA VAL A 260 -5.62 11.66 -11.27
C VAL A 260 -4.16 12.14 -11.28
N ALA A 261 -3.80 13.05 -10.38
CA ALA A 261 -2.45 13.58 -10.28
C ALA A 261 -1.42 12.47 -9.99
N ALA A 262 -1.70 11.58 -9.03
CA ALA A 262 -0.81 10.48 -8.69
C ALA A 262 -0.56 9.52 -9.87
N ILE A 263 -1.61 9.23 -10.66
CA ILE A 263 -1.49 8.40 -11.86
C ILE A 263 -0.69 9.13 -12.96
N GLN A 264 -0.97 10.41 -13.19
CA GLN A 264 -0.26 11.23 -14.19
C GLN A 264 1.23 11.35 -13.87
N ASP A 265 1.58 11.61 -12.62
CA ASP A 265 2.96 11.69 -12.17
C ASP A 265 3.70 10.38 -12.48
N ARG A 266 3.08 9.24 -12.22
CA ARG A 266 3.69 7.94 -12.54
C ARG A 266 3.81 7.69 -14.04
N ILE A 267 2.84 8.10 -14.85
CA ILE A 267 2.92 8.05 -16.32
C ILE A 267 4.11 8.89 -16.81
N PHE A 268 4.26 10.12 -16.32
CA PHE A 268 5.36 11.01 -16.72
C PHE A 268 6.72 10.44 -16.31
N GLU A 269 6.82 9.84 -15.14
CA GLU A 269 8.04 9.19 -14.68
C GLU A 269 8.44 8.02 -15.60
N LYS A 270 7.50 7.15 -15.96
CA LYS A 270 7.73 6.06 -16.93
C LYS A 270 8.15 6.58 -18.30
N ILE A 271 7.53 7.64 -18.79
CA ILE A 271 7.93 8.28 -20.05
C ILE A 271 9.37 8.80 -19.95
N ARG A 272 9.75 9.47 -18.86
CA ARG A 272 11.12 9.93 -18.61
C ARG A 272 12.12 8.77 -18.60
N MET A 273 11.79 7.67 -17.91
CA MET A 273 12.63 6.47 -17.90
C MET A 273 12.79 5.86 -19.30
N LYS A 274 11.71 5.76 -20.09
CA LYS A 274 11.77 5.27 -21.49
C LYS A 274 12.62 6.17 -22.38
N ILE A 275 12.49 7.49 -22.23
CA ILE A 275 13.33 8.47 -22.97
C ILE A 275 14.79 8.36 -22.54
N GLY A 276 15.05 8.21 -21.23
CA GLY A 276 16.39 8.01 -20.69
C GLY A 276 17.05 6.75 -21.25
N ARG A 277 16.33 5.61 -21.25
CA ARG A 277 16.81 4.34 -21.82
C ARG A 277 17.10 4.46 -23.33
N ARG A 278 16.25 5.16 -24.11
CA ARG A 278 16.50 5.39 -25.54
C ARG A 278 17.74 6.29 -25.78
N ARG A 279 17.99 7.27 -24.91
CA ARG A 279 19.17 8.13 -24.99
C ARG A 279 20.46 7.42 -24.60
N ALA A 280 20.37 6.39 -23.79
CA ALA A 280 21.48 5.58 -23.33
C ALA A 280 21.79 4.37 -24.24
N SER A 281 21.33 4.35 -25.49
CA SER A 281 21.64 3.27 -26.43
C SER A 281 22.84 3.68 -27.31
N ILE A 282 23.77 2.74 -27.49
CA ILE A 282 24.82 2.84 -28.51
C ILE A 282 24.28 2.21 -29.79
N LEU A 283 24.18 2.98 -30.85
CA LEU A 283 23.79 2.48 -32.16
C LEU A 283 25.04 2.15 -32.97
N ILE A 284 25.14 0.91 -33.45
CA ILE A 284 26.16 0.49 -34.40
C ILE A 284 25.52 0.55 -35.79
N LEU A 285 26.02 1.46 -36.62
CA LEU A 285 25.51 1.66 -37.97
C LEU A 285 26.46 0.98 -38.96
N GLY A 286 25.93 0.08 -39.77
CA GLY A 286 26.77 -0.57 -40.79
C GLY A 286 26.12 -1.80 -41.42
N ASP A 287 26.86 -2.51 -42.25
CA ASP A 287 26.42 -3.64 -43.07
C ASP A 287 26.24 -4.97 -42.33
N GLY A 288 26.49 -5.00 -41.03
CA GLY A 288 26.45 -6.23 -40.23
C GLY A 288 27.67 -7.15 -40.39
N GLY A 289 28.67 -6.71 -41.11
CA GLY A 289 29.90 -7.45 -41.35
C GLY A 289 30.80 -7.57 -40.11
N GLU A 290 32.02 -8.09 -40.31
CA GLU A 290 33.00 -8.36 -39.24
C GLU A 290 33.35 -7.09 -38.42
N GLY A 291 33.46 -5.93 -39.12
CA GLY A 291 33.71 -4.63 -38.48
C GLY A 291 32.59 -4.21 -37.50
N CYS A 292 31.33 -4.44 -37.88
CA CYS A 292 30.18 -4.13 -37.03
C CYS A 292 30.14 -5.04 -35.78
N ARG A 293 30.40 -6.34 -35.94
CA ARG A 293 30.46 -7.29 -34.82
C ARG A 293 31.55 -6.92 -33.82
N LYS A 294 32.76 -6.60 -34.31
CA LYS A 294 33.88 -6.18 -33.47
C LYS A 294 33.59 -4.87 -32.73
N LEU A 295 32.93 -3.92 -33.40
CA LEU A 295 32.52 -2.66 -32.77
C LEU A 295 31.44 -2.88 -31.72
N GLN A 296 30.50 -3.81 -31.92
CA GLN A 296 29.52 -4.21 -30.96
C GLN A 296 30.16 -4.85 -29.71
N GLU A 297 31.08 -5.80 -29.89
CA GLU A 297 31.84 -6.42 -28.79
C GLU A 297 32.62 -5.37 -27.98
N ASN A 298 33.24 -4.40 -28.64
CA ASN A 298 33.97 -3.33 -27.99
C ASN A 298 33.04 -2.41 -27.20
N ALA A 299 31.85 -2.10 -27.72
CA ALA A 299 30.85 -1.31 -27.04
C ALA A 299 30.30 -2.03 -25.79
N GLU A 300 29.96 -3.32 -25.91
CA GLU A 300 29.50 -4.16 -24.80
C GLU A 300 30.57 -4.26 -23.69
N LYS A 301 31.84 -4.42 -24.09
CA LYS A 301 32.95 -4.43 -23.14
C LYS A 301 33.13 -3.10 -22.43
N ALA A 302 33.01 -1.97 -23.11
CA ALA A 302 33.08 -0.65 -22.51
C ALA A 302 31.93 -0.39 -21.56
N ILE A 303 30.71 -0.81 -21.90
CA ILE A 303 29.53 -0.75 -21.04
C ILE A 303 29.76 -1.54 -19.74
N THR A 304 30.27 -2.77 -19.87
CA THR A 304 30.55 -3.65 -18.72
C THR A 304 31.62 -3.06 -17.80
N GLU A 305 32.71 -2.54 -18.36
CA GLU A 305 33.80 -1.93 -17.60
C GLU A 305 33.41 -0.61 -16.90
N LEU A 306 32.43 0.11 -17.44
CA LEU A 306 31.90 1.34 -16.83
C LEU A 306 30.76 1.06 -15.83
N GLY A 307 30.23 -0.18 -15.78
CA GLY A 307 29.03 -0.51 -15.01
C GLY A 307 27.80 0.26 -15.47
N ALA A 308 27.73 0.66 -16.75
CA ALA A 308 26.64 1.45 -17.29
C ALA A 308 25.48 0.57 -17.79
N GLU A 309 24.24 1.00 -17.54
CA GLU A 309 23.04 0.36 -18.10
C GLU A 309 22.73 0.93 -19.48
N MET A 310 23.34 0.38 -20.53
CA MET A 310 23.14 0.83 -21.90
C MET A 310 22.91 -0.38 -22.82
N ASN A 311 22.08 -0.19 -23.86
CA ASN A 311 21.87 -1.19 -24.89
C ASN A 311 22.70 -0.89 -26.13
N VAL A 312 23.21 -1.93 -26.79
CA VAL A 312 23.85 -1.83 -28.11
C VAL A 312 22.87 -2.35 -29.15
N GLN A 313 22.62 -1.56 -30.19
CA GLN A 313 21.73 -1.92 -31.30
C GLN A 313 22.47 -1.81 -32.62
N LEU A 314 22.37 -2.86 -33.45
CA LEU A 314 22.89 -2.85 -34.80
C LEU A 314 21.79 -2.41 -35.79
N ILE A 315 22.09 -1.37 -36.58
CA ILE A 315 21.23 -0.84 -37.65
C ILE A 315 21.93 -1.11 -38.99
N THR A 316 21.26 -1.91 -39.84
CA THR A 316 21.80 -2.29 -41.15
C THR A 316 21.02 -1.69 -42.32
N ASP A 317 19.87 -1.07 -42.06
CA ASP A 317 19.06 -0.41 -43.08
C ASP A 317 19.74 0.91 -43.54
N GLU A 318 20.02 0.99 -44.84
CA GLU A 318 20.75 2.14 -45.43
C GLU A 318 19.98 3.47 -45.27
N LEU A 319 18.68 3.46 -45.36
CA LEU A 319 17.86 4.67 -45.20
C LEU A 319 17.86 5.14 -43.73
N GLU A 320 17.88 4.22 -42.82
CA GLU A 320 17.96 4.52 -41.38
C GLU A 320 19.35 5.02 -41.01
N ILE A 321 20.43 4.44 -41.56
CA ILE A 321 21.80 4.89 -41.41
C ILE A 321 21.94 6.33 -41.91
N LEU A 322 21.40 6.68 -43.09
CA LEU A 322 21.39 8.02 -43.62
C LEU A 322 20.65 9.03 -42.73
N ARG A 323 19.56 8.62 -42.04
CA ARG A 323 18.84 9.47 -41.07
C ARG A 323 19.68 9.85 -39.86
N HIS A 324 20.72 9.07 -39.56
CA HIS A 324 21.69 9.39 -38.50
C HIS A 324 22.86 10.28 -39.03
N GLY A 325 22.78 10.73 -40.27
CA GLY A 325 23.81 11.61 -40.88
C GLY A 325 25.10 10.87 -41.25
N VAL A 326 25.06 9.53 -41.32
CA VAL A 326 26.19 8.67 -41.65
C VAL A 326 26.05 8.16 -43.09
N SER A 327 27.08 8.35 -43.92
CA SER A 327 27.10 7.72 -45.24
C SER A 327 27.45 6.23 -45.10
N PRO A 328 26.86 5.31 -45.90
CA PRO A 328 27.22 3.89 -45.90
C PRO A 328 28.72 3.62 -46.11
N ARG A 329 29.43 4.53 -46.79
CA ARG A 329 30.90 4.43 -46.97
C ARG A 329 31.71 4.75 -45.70
N GLN A 330 31.10 5.32 -44.68
CA GLN A 330 31.72 5.66 -43.40
C GLN A 330 31.55 4.58 -42.34
N THR A 331 30.73 3.56 -42.63
CA THR A 331 30.44 2.47 -41.68
C THR A 331 31.62 1.49 -41.59
N PRO A 332 31.77 0.76 -40.43
CA PRO A 332 30.90 0.83 -39.26
C PRO A 332 31.17 2.06 -38.36
N VAL A 333 30.11 2.63 -37.79
CA VAL A 333 30.18 3.78 -36.88
C VAL A 333 29.31 3.51 -35.62
N ALA A 334 29.85 3.86 -34.46
CA ALA A 334 29.05 3.91 -33.22
C ALA A 334 28.47 5.31 -33.00
N VAL A 335 27.21 5.39 -32.68
CA VAL A 335 26.49 6.62 -32.32
C VAL A 335 25.95 6.53 -30.92
N LEU A 336 26.34 7.45 -30.03
CA LEU A 336 25.90 7.56 -28.67
C LEU A 336 25.13 8.88 -28.48
N ALA A 337 23.92 8.84 -28.00
CA ALA A 337 23.10 10.02 -27.71
C ALA A 337 23.02 11.02 -28.86
N ARG A 338 22.95 10.55 -30.13
CA ARG A 338 22.99 11.29 -31.39
C ARG A 338 24.36 11.85 -31.78
N TYR A 339 25.41 11.59 -31.01
CA TYR A 339 26.78 11.96 -31.37
C TYR A 339 27.53 10.76 -31.95
N GLN A 340 28.20 10.94 -33.09
CA GLN A 340 29.08 9.92 -33.63
C GLN A 340 30.33 9.81 -32.75
N VAL A 341 30.65 8.59 -32.33
CA VAL A 341 31.97 8.32 -31.73
C VAL A 341 33.01 8.51 -32.87
N LYS A 342 33.91 9.46 -32.70
CA LYS A 342 34.93 9.76 -33.74
C LYS A 342 35.75 8.51 -34.04
N SER A 343 35.60 8.00 -35.25
CA SER A 343 36.33 6.85 -35.75
C SER A 343 37.22 7.32 -36.89
N THR A 344 38.52 7.08 -36.80
CA THR A 344 39.48 7.21 -37.91
C THR A 344 39.59 5.86 -38.59
N ARG A 345 38.77 5.54 -39.59
CA ARG A 345 38.83 4.33 -40.44
C ARG A 345 39.18 2.97 -39.75
N ARG A 346 39.32 2.91 -38.45
CA ARG A 346 39.51 1.72 -37.62
C ARG A 346 38.35 1.56 -36.66
N VAL A 347 37.99 0.33 -36.39
CA VAL A 347 36.99 0.04 -35.37
C VAL A 347 37.50 0.60 -34.05
N PRO A 348 36.76 1.52 -33.38
CA PRO A 348 37.16 2.05 -32.09
C PRO A 348 37.37 0.95 -31.06
N ASP A 349 38.42 1.02 -30.28
CA ASP A 349 38.61 0.12 -29.15
C ASP A 349 37.73 0.55 -27.94
N PRO A 350 37.58 -0.31 -26.91
CA PRO A 350 36.75 0.00 -25.74
C PRO A 350 37.18 1.30 -25.02
N ALA A 351 38.48 1.67 -25.08
CA ALA A 351 38.97 2.88 -24.41
C ALA A 351 38.55 4.19 -25.14
N ILE A 352 38.23 4.11 -26.43
CA ILE A 352 37.72 5.25 -27.22
C ILE A 352 36.18 5.38 -27.04
N ILE A 353 35.50 4.29 -26.76
CA ILE A 353 34.04 4.28 -26.58
C ILE A 353 33.65 4.76 -25.17
N LYS A 354 34.53 4.56 -24.19
CA LYS A 354 34.37 5.10 -22.83
C LYS A 354 34.42 6.64 -22.82
#